data_bfd749daa50dd76e5e8734e8960795c5
#
_entry.id   bfd749daa50dd76e5e8734e8960795c5
#
_cell.length_a   1.000
_cell.length_b   1.000
_cell.length_c   1.000
_cell.angle_alpha   90.00
_cell.angle_beta   90.00
_cell.angle_gamma   90.00
#
_symmetry.space_group_name_H-M   'P 1'
#
loop_
_entity.id
_entity.type
_entity.pdbx_description
1 polymer ?
#
loop_
_entity_poly.entity_id
_entity_poly.type
_entity_poly.pdbx_seq_one_letter_code
_entity_poly.pdbx_strand_id
1 'polypeptide(L)' 'MKSLVKRHAKEGLWLEDMPEPEIGNNDVLVKIKKTAICGTDIHIYNWDEWAQKIIPVQMITGHEYAGEIV' A
#
# COMPACT_ATOMS: atom_id res chain seq x y z
N MET A 1 2.50 -2.82 12.17
CA MET A 1 1.13 -2.76 11.62
C MET A 1 0.98 -3.74 10.46
N LYS A 2 -0.19 -4.29 10.32
CA LYS A 2 -0.46 -5.21 9.21
C LYS A 2 -0.68 -4.43 7.93
N SER A 3 0.00 -4.84 6.86
CA SER A 3 0.00 -4.14 5.58
C SER A 3 -0.07 -5.13 4.42
N LEU A 4 -0.73 -4.73 3.34
CA LEU A 4 -0.67 -5.46 2.07
C LEU A 4 0.52 -4.92 1.28
N VAL A 5 1.47 -5.79 1.00
CA VAL A 5 2.76 -5.42 0.40
C VAL A 5 2.97 -6.16 -0.92
N LYS A 6 3.47 -5.45 -1.93
CA LYS A 6 3.93 -6.09 -3.16
C LYS A 6 5.34 -6.65 -2.92
N ARG A 7 5.42 -7.81 -2.30
CA ARG A 7 6.70 -8.41 -1.88
C ARG A 7 7.50 -8.98 -3.04
N HIS A 8 6.81 -9.56 -4.01
CA HIS A 8 7.44 -10.23 -5.14
C HIS A 8 6.95 -9.68 -6.47
N ALA A 9 7.78 -9.76 -7.51
CA ALA A 9 7.47 -9.33 -8.88
C ALA A 9 6.64 -10.39 -9.60
N LYS A 10 5.43 -10.64 -9.10
CA LYS A 10 4.48 -11.61 -9.66
C LYS A 10 3.08 -11.31 -9.16
N GLU A 11 2.08 -12.02 -9.68
CA GLU A 11 0.69 -11.88 -9.26
C GLU A 11 0.53 -12.11 -7.76
N GLY A 12 -0.30 -11.30 -7.13
CA GLY A 12 -0.64 -11.39 -5.71
C GLY A 12 -0.22 -10.19 -4.89
N LEU A 13 -0.72 -10.15 -3.67
CA LEU A 13 -0.31 -9.24 -2.61
C LEU A 13 -0.09 -10.06 -1.35
N TRP A 14 0.82 -9.64 -0.51
CA TRP A 14 1.19 -10.38 0.70
C TRP A 14 0.87 -9.57 1.95
N LEU A 15 0.18 -10.19 2.90
CA LEU A 15 -0.11 -9.57 4.20
C LEU A 15 1.13 -9.74 5.09
N GLU A 16 1.71 -8.62 5.49
CA GLU A 16 2.93 -8.61 6.29
C GLU A 16 2.81 -7.61 7.44
N ASP A 17 3.62 -7.82 8.46
CA ASP A 17 3.72 -6.89 9.58
C ASP A 17 4.86 -5.91 9.29
N MET A 18 4.51 -4.65 9.08
CA MET A 18 5.44 -3.58 8.74
C MET A 18 5.54 -2.61 9.91
N PRO A 19 6.70 -1.93 10.07
CA PRO A 19 6.84 -0.93 11.13
C PRO A 19 5.92 0.26 10.89
N GLU A 20 5.52 0.92 11.97
CA GLU A 20 4.78 2.17 11.86
C GLU A 20 5.66 3.22 11.18
N PRO A 21 5.09 4.04 10.28
CA PRO A 21 5.85 5.11 9.65
C PRO A 21 6.24 6.20 10.64
N GLU A 22 7.39 6.81 10.42
CA GLU A 22 7.81 8.00 11.14
C GLU A 22 7.34 9.23 10.38
N ILE A 23 6.83 10.24 11.13
CA ILE A 23 6.35 11.48 10.52
C ILE A 23 7.43 12.56 10.50
N GLY A 24 7.47 13.34 9.41
CA GLY A 24 8.30 14.52 9.30
C GLY A 24 7.55 15.78 9.77
N ASN A 25 8.18 16.94 9.60
CA ASN A 25 7.64 18.21 10.10
C ASN A 25 6.32 18.63 9.46
N ASN A 26 6.08 18.25 8.22
CA ASN A 26 4.88 18.62 7.46
C ASN A 26 3.93 17.43 7.24
N ASP A 27 4.16 16.34 7.92
CA ASP A 27 3.35 15.14 7.81
C ASP A 27 2.36 15.01 8.95
N VAL A 28 1.32 14.22 8.73
CA VAL A 28 0.37 13.82 9.78
C VAL A 28 0.33 12.31 9.85
N LEU A 29 0.17 11.77 11.03
CA LEU A 29 -0.03 10.34 11.23
C LEU A 29 -1.52 10.07 11.30
N VAL A 30 -2.02 9.17 10.44
CA VAL A 30 -3.44 8.83 10.35
C VAL A 30 -3.67 7.41 10.84
N LYS A 31 -4.57 7.26 11.80
CA LYS A 31 -5.05 5.94 12.22
C LYS A 31 -6.15 5.52 11.25
N ILE A 32 -5.87 4.54 10.42
CA ILE A 32 -6.79 4.09 9.36
C ILE A 32 -8.01 3.42 9.98
N LYS A 33 -9.19 3.84 9.56
CA LYS A 33 -10.47 3.28 10.00
C LYS A 33 -11.13 2.49 8.88
N LYS A 34 -11.05 2.97 7.65
CA LYS A 34 -11.62 2.32 6.47
C LYS A 34 -10.70 2.51 5.27
N THR A 35 -10.69 1.53 4.40
CA THR A 35 -9.92 1.57 3.16
C THR A 35 -10.77 1.04 2.01
N ALA A 36 -10.41 1.38 0.79
CA ALA A 36 -11.08 0.92 -0.41
C ALA A 36 -10.07 0.46 -1.44
N ILE A 37 -10.53 -0.34 -2.39
CA ILE A 37 -9.73 -0.86 -3.49
C ILE A 37 -10.05 -0.03 -4.73
N CYS A 38 -9.02 0.40 -5.48
CA CYS A 38 -9.22 1.07 -6.77
C CYS A 38 -8.60 0.24 -7.91
N GLY A 39 -8.84 0.68 -9.15
CA GLY A 39 -8.32 -0.01 -10.33
C GLY A 39 -6.80 -0.20 -10.32
N THR A 40 -6.07 0.76 -9.78
CA THR A 40 -4.61 0.67 -9.64
C THR A 40 -4.19 -0.53 -8.79
N ASP A 41 -4.93 -0.81 -7.72
CA ASP A 41 -4.64 -1.95 -6.85
C ASP A 41 -4.82 -3.27 -7.59
N ILE A 42 -5.80 -3.35 -8.50
CA ILE A 42 -6.04 -4.53 -9.33
C ILE A 42 -4.86 -4.75 -10.29
N HIS A 43 -4.36 -3.69 -10.92
CA HIS A 43 -3.18 -3.77 -11.78
C HIS A 43 -1.94 -4.26 -11.02
N ILE A 44 -1.75 -3.76 -9.81
CA ILE A 44 -0.64 -4.16 -8.94
C ILE A 44 -0.77 -5.66 -8.57
N TYR A 45 -1.98 -6.07 -8.18
CA TYR A 45 -2.23 -7.48 -7.84
C TYR A 45 -1.91 -8.40 -9.03
N ASN A 46 -2.44 -8.08 -10.21
CA ASN A 46 -2.26 -8.88 -11.42
C ASN A 46 -0.84 -8.83 -11.97
N TRP A 47 -0.05 -7.85 -11.57
CA TRP A 47 1.30 -7.62 -12.04
C TRP A 47 1.38 -7.53 -13.58
N ASP A 48 0.50 -6.71 -14.16
CA ASP A 48 0.43 -6.49 -15.60
C ASP A 48 1.63 -5.64 -16.10
N GLU A 49 1.68 -5.39 -17.41
CA GLU A 49 2.76 -4.62 -18.02
C GLU A 49 2.96 -3.24 -17.39
N TRP A 50 1.86 -2.55 -17.08
CA TRP A 50 1.91 -1.23 -16.47
C TRP A 50 2.56 -1.31 -15.09
N ALA A 51 2.11 -2.26 -14.26
CA ALA A 51 2.64 -2.42 -12.91
C ALA A 51 4.12 -2.80 -12.93
N GLN A 52 4.54 -3.65 -13.86
CA GLN A 52 5.94 -4.05 -14.01
C GLN A 52 6.88 -2.87 -14.28
N LYS A 53 6.37 -1.84 -14.96
CA LYS A 53 7.15 -0.65 -15.31
C LYS A 53 7.16 0.42 -14.23
N ILE A 54 6.10 0.51 -13.43
CA ILE A 54 5.84 1.65 -12.55
C ILE A 54 6.02 1.29 -11.08
N ILE A 55 5.64 0.08 -10.66
CA ILE A 55 5.53 -0.28 -9.25
C ILE A 55 6.83 -0.92 -8.74
N PRO A 56 7.48 -0.31 -7.74
CA PRO A 56 8.63 -0.95 -7.10
C PRO A 56 8.19 -2.11 -6.22
N VAL A 57 8.96 -3.19 -6.25
CA VAL A 57 8.76 -4.32 -5.34
C VAL A 57 9.02 -3.86 -3.90
N GLN A 58 8.30 -4.42 -2.96
CA GLN A 58 8.26 -4.08 -1.53
C GLN A 58 7.41 -2.85 -1.19
N MET A 59 6.68 -2.31 -2.17
CA MET A 59 5.77 -1.21 -1.93
C MET A 59 4.58 -1.66 -1.08
N ILE A 60 4.24 -0.86 -0.07
CA ILE A 60 2.99 -1.01 0.67
C ILE A 60 1.87 -0.43 -0.19
N THR A 61 0.82 -1.22 -0.43
CA THR A 61 -0.28 -0.83 -1.31
C THR A 61 -1.41 -0.13 -0.55
N GLY A 62 -2.38 0.43 -1.32
CA GLY A 62 -3.55 1.12 -0.79
C GLY A 62 -3.34 2.63 -0.71
N HIS A 63 -4.22 3.37 -1.39
CA HIS A 63 -4.16 4.83 -1.41
C HIS A 63 -5.54 5.49 -1.26
N GLU A 64 -6.59 4.70 -1.04
CA GLU A 64 -7.94 5.20 -0.77
C GLU A 64 -8.34 4.77 0.64
N TYR A 65 -8.39 5.72 1.56
CA TYR A 65 -8.64 5.44 2.97
C TYR A 65 -9.25 6.63 3.68
N ALA A 66 -9.82 6.37 4.83
CA ALA A 66 -10.29 7.37 5.77
C ALA A 66 -9.86 6.98 7.18
N GLY A 67 -9.55 7.97 8.02
CA GLY A 67 -9.09 7.70 9.37
C GLY A 67 -9.02 8.97 10.22
N GLU A 68 -8.38 8.85 11.37
CA GLU A 68 -8.18 9.94 12.32
C GLU A 68 -6.71 10.35 12.36
N ILE A 69 -6.46 11.64 12.38
CA ILE A 69 -5.12 12.17 12.65
C ILE A 69 -4.81 11.93 14.13
N VAL A 70 -3.69 11.33 14.40
CA VAL A 70 -3.27 11.01 15.77
C VAL A 70 -1.97 11.70 16.16
#